data_93517b954316d89ff1e654134e61c600
#
_entry.id   93517b954316d89ff1e654134e61c600
#
_cell.length_a   1.000
_cell.length_b   1.000
_cell.length_c   1.000
_cell.angle_alpha   90.00
_cell.angle_beta   90.00
_cell.angle_gamma   90.00
#
_symmetry.space_group_name_H-M   'P 1'
#
loop_
_entity.id
_entity.type
_entity.pdbx_description
1 polymer ?
#
loop_
_entity_poly.entity_id
_entity_poly.type
_entity_poly.pdbx_seq_one_letter_code
_entity_poly.pdbx_strand_id
1 'polypeptide(L)'
;KAAKRIMAGKTLNAGQICLAPDYAFVPKDKTRDFVQAATAAVETMFPSGLKDNDDYTSVINQRHFERLNGYLEDAQAKGAEVVVINPKDETFSQQPYHKIPPTLVINPTDDMKVMQDEIFGPILPIKTYSSSQEAVSYINAHPRPLGLYYFGQDAEERDHVLNNTTSGGVTVNDVIFHVAQEDLPFGGVGPS
;
A
#
# COMPACT_ATOMS: atom_id res chain seq x y z
N LYS A 1 -7.17 6.10 -11.88
CA LYS A 1 -7.64 6.91 -10.72
C LYS A 1 -7.25 6.20 -9.41
N ALA A 2 -7.58 4.91 -9.23
CA ALA A 2 -7.25 4.13 -8.02
C ALA A 2 -5.76 4.22 -7.66
N ALA A 3 -4.85 3.85 -8.56
CA ALA A 3 -3.41 3.87 -8.30
C ALA A 3 -2.92 5.23 -7.78
N LYS A 4 -3.41 6.35 -8.35
CA LYS A 4 -3.05 7.70 -7.87
C LYS A 4 -3.45 7.92 -6.41
N ARG A 5 -4.66 7.50 -6.01
CA ARG A 5 -5.15 7.66 -4.63
C ARG A 5 -4.41 6.74 -3.66
N ILE A 6 -4.21 5.49 -4.06
CA ILE A 6 -3.47 4.51 -3.26
C ILE A 6 -2.03 4.98 -3.04
N MET A 7 -1.35 5.43 -4.10
CA MET A 7 0.04 5.92 -3.95
C MET A 7 0.12 7.22 -3.15
N ALA A 8 -0.85 8.13 -3.27
CA ALA A 8 -0.90 9.32 -2.42
C ALA A 8 -1.02 8.95 -0.94
N GLY A 9 -1.90 8.00 -0.59
CA GLY A 9 -2.01 7.50 0.79
C GLY A 9 -0.78 6.69 1.24
N LYS A 10 -0.13 5.97 0.33
CA LYS A 10 1.08 5.19 0.65
C LYS A 10 2.33 6.04 0.83
N THR A 11 2.44 7.15 0.09
CA THR A 11 3.56 8.07 0.20
C THR A 11 3.38 9.13 1.29
N LEU A 12 2.14 9.35 1.76
CA LEU A 12 1.87 10.23 2.88
C LEU A 12 2.63 9.72 4.12
N ASN A 13 3.51 10.56 4.67
CA ASN A 13 4.41 10.22 5.76
C ASN A 13 5.23 8.93 5.51
N ALA A 14 5.59 8.65 4.25
CA ALA A 14 6.24 7.41 3.81
C ALA A 14 5.51 6.12 4.26
N GLY A 15 4.19 6.14 4.29
CA GLY A 15 3.36 5.00 4.70
C GLY A 15 3.36 4.70 6.20
N GLN A 16 3.91 5.59 7.02
CA GLN A 16 3.98 5.44 8.48
C GLN A 16 2.71 6.00 9.14
N ILE A 17 1.57 5.49 8.73
CA ILE A 17 0.23 5.82 9.21
C ILE A 17 -0.56 4.51 9.30
N CYS A 18 -1.29 4.28 10.39
CA CYS A 18 -2.09 3.08 10.60
C CYS A 18 -3.16 2.82 9.52
N LEU A 19 -3.53 3.85 8.77
CA LEU A 19 -4.49 3.80 7.68
C LEU A 19 -3.84 3.91 6.29
N ALA A 20 -2.50 3.97 6.20
CA ALA A 20 -1.83 3.87 4.91
C ALA A 20 -2.18 2.52 4.25
N PRO A 21 -2.44 2.47 2.93
CA PRO A 21 -2.67 1.21 2.24
C PRO A 21 -1.54 0.22 2.54
N ASP A 22 -1.84 -0.89 3.22
CA ASP A 22 -0.84 -1.86 3.65
C ASP A 22 -0.56 -2.87 2.54
N TYR A 23 -1.61 -3.43 1.94
CA TYR A 23 -1.55 -4.17 0.69
C TYR A 23 -2.75 -3.83 -0.20
N ALA A 24 -2.66 -4.14 -1.48
CA ALA A 24 -3.74 -3.89 -2.43
C ALA A 24 -4.06 -5.12 -3.27
N PHE A 25 -5.36 -5.34 -3.50
CA PHE A 25 -5.83 -6.28 -4.51
C PHE A 25 -6.03 -5.57 -5.85
N VAL A 26 -5.49 -6.16 -6.92
CA VAL A 26 -5.61 -5.65 -8.28
C VAL A 26 -6.07 -6.78 -9.21
N PRO A 27 -7.05 -6.55 -10.11
CA PRO A 27 -7.43 -7.55 -11.10
C PRO A 27 -6.21 -8.03 -11.89
N LYS A 28 -6.09 -9.34 -12.07
CA LYS A 28 -4.89 -9.97 -12.67
C LYS A 28 -4.53 -9.38 -14.03
N ASP A 29 -5.53 -9.09 -14.86
CA ASP A 29 -5.37 -8.49 -16.20
C ASP A 29 -5.01 -6.98 -16.16
N LYS A 30 -5.12 -6.32 -15.00
CA LYS A 30 -4.84 -4.90 -14.78
C LYS A 30 -3.55 -4.62 -14.01
N THR A 31 -2.79 -5.64 -13.65
CA THR A 31 -1.59 -5.48 -12.83
C THR A 31 -0.57 -4.55 -13.49
N ARG A 32 -0.29 -4.72 -14.78
CA ARG A 32 0.64 -3.85 -15.51
C ARG A 32 0.16 -2.41 -15.60
N ASP A 33 -1.13 -2.22 -15.90
CA ASP A 33 -1.76 -0.89 -15.94
C ASP A 33 -1.66 -0.19 -14.58
N PHE A 34 -1.87 -0.95 -13.50
CA PHE A 34 -1.73 -0.44 -12.14
C PHE A 34 -0.30 0.01 -11.84
N VAL A 35 0.70 -0.82 -12.14
CA VAL A 35 2.13 -0.49 -11.93
C VAL A 35 2.51 0.77 -12.70
N GLN A 36 2.14 0.88 -13.96
CA GLN A 36 2.41 2.07 -14.78
C GLN A 36 1.73 3.32 -14.20
N ALA A 37 0.47 3.20 -13.78
CA ALA A 37 -0.28 4.32 -13.20
C ALA A 37 0.25 4.71 -11.82
N ALA A 38 0.75 3.77 -11.03
CA ALA A 38 1.39 4.03 -9.73
C ALA A 38 2.72 4.77 -9.92
N THR A 39 3.55 4.33 -10.87
CA THR A 39 4.80 5.00 -11.25
C THR A 39 4.54 6.44 -11.68
N ALA A 40 3.65 6.65 -12.63
CA ALA A 40 3.29 7.99 -13.11
C ALA A 40 2.70 8.89 -12.00
N ALA A 41 1.98 8.31 -11.03
CA ALA A 41 1.46 9.06 -9.90
C ALA A 41 2.59 9.57 -8.99
N VAL A 42 3.58 8.72 -8.68
CA VAL A 42 4.74 9.12 -7.86
C VAL A 42 5.59 10.16 -8.58
N GLU A 43 5.84 9.99 -9.88
CA GLU A 43 6.54 10.99 -10.71
C GLU A 43 5.85 12.36 -10.69
N THR A 44 4.52 12.35 -10.75
CA THR A 44 3.72 13.59 -10.70
C THR A 44 3.76 14.25 -9.31
N MET A 45 3.74 13.45 -8.23
CA MET A 45 3.79 13.96 -6.86
C MET A 45 5.17 14.48 -6.46
N PHE A 46 6.22 13.85 -6.98
CA PHE A 46 7.61 14.16 -6.63
C PHE A 46 8.47 14.45 -7.88
N PRO A 47 8.15 15.52 -8.62
CA PRO A 47 8.82 15.81 -9.90
C PRO A 47 10.31 16.16 -9.73
N SER A 48 10.72 16.58 -8.55
CA SER A 48 12.11 16.90 -8.22
C SER A 48 12.93 15.71 -7.70
N GLY A 49 12.33 14.51 -7.60
CA GLY A 49 12.94 13.34 -6.98
C GLY A 49 12.48 13.12 -5.55
N LEU A 50 13.10 12.16 -4.87
CA LEU A 50 12.70 11.68 -3.54
C LEU A 50 13.79 11.90 -2.48
N LYS A 51 15.06 11.69 -2.85
CA LYS A 51 16.17 11.60 -1.89
C LYS A 51 16.41 12.91 -1.14
N ASP A 52 16.59 14.00 -1.86
CA ASP A 52 16.85 15.32 -1.31
C ASP A 52 15.60 16.22 -1.33
N ASN A 53 14.42 15.63 -1.29
CA ASN A 53 13.14 16.31 -1.36
C ASN A 53 12.49 16.34 0.02
N ASP A 54 12.27 17.53 0.57
CA ASP A 54 11.66 17.73 1.90
C ASP A 54 10.18 17.29 1.96
N ASP A 55 9.51 17.23 0.81
CA ASP A 55 8.12 16.74 0.72
C ASP A 55 8.01 15.21 0.80
N TYR A 56 9.13 14.47 0.71
CA TYR A 56 9.15 13.02 0.85
C TYR A 56 9.79 12.62 2.18
N THR A 57 9.00 12.07 3.08
CA THR A 57 9.37 11.77 4.46
C THR A 57 10.34 10.59 4.55
N SER A 58 11.26 10.65 5.52
CA SER A 58 12.15 9.55 5.90
C SER A 58 11.43 8.51 6.77
N VAL A 59 11.91 7.27 6.76
CA VAL A 59 11.58 6.28 7.80
C VAL A 59 12.12 6.77 9.13
N ILE A 60 11.35 6.62 10.20
CA ILE A 60 11.57 7.27 11.51
C ILE A 60 12.96 7.02 12.12
N ASN A 61 13.55 5.86 11.92
CA ASN A 61 14.86 5.51 12.46
C ASN A 61 15.53 4.34 11.74
N GLN A 62 16.80 4.09 12.06
CA GLN A 62 17.61 3.03 11.48
C GLN A 62 16.98 1.63 11.62
N ARG A 63 16.45 1.30 12.79
CA ARG A 63 15.83 -0.01 13.06
C ARG A 63 14.67 -0.31 12.08
N HIS A 64 13.79 0.67 11.86
CA HIS A 64 12.66 0.50 10.93
C HIS A 64 13.12 0.55 9.48
N PHE A 65 14.14 1.32 9.16
CA PHE A 65 14.77 1.32 7.85
C PHE A 65 15.35 -0.06 7.50
N GLU A 66 16.10 -0.68 8.42
CA GLU A 66 16.64 -2.03 8.25
C GLU A 66 15.55 -3.09 8.15
N ARG A 67 14.50 -2.99 8.96
CA ARG A 67 13.34 -3.89 8.91
C ARG A 67 12.68 -3.86 7.53
N LEU A 68 12.43 -2.68 6.98
CA LEU A 68 11.79 -2.51 5.68
C LEU A 68 12.68 -3.01 4.53
N ASN A 69 13.98 -2.73 4.55
CA ASN A 69 14.90 -3.30 3.59
C ASN A 69 14.96 -4.83 3.69
N GLY A 70 14.95 -5.38 4.90
CA GLY A 70 14.88 -6.82 5.12
C GLY A 70 13.60 -7.47 4.58
N TYR A 71 12.48 -6.74 4.51
CA TYR A 71 11.27 -7.22 3.85
C TYR A 71 11.44 -7.30 2.32
N LEU A 72 12.10 -6.33 1.71
CA LEU A 72 12.39 -6.33 0.28
C LEU A 72 13.38 -7.42 -0.09
N GLU A 73 14.43 -7.60 0.70
CA GLU A 73 15.42 -8.67 0.52
C GLU A 73 14.77 -10.07 0.61
N ASP A 74 13.92 -10.30 1.62
CA ASP A 74 13.18 -11.56 1.77
C ASP A 74 12.26 -11.82 0.59
N ALA A 75 11.51 -10.80 0.14
CA ALA A 75 10.61 -10.91 -1.00
C ALA A 75 11.36 -11.26 -2.30
N GLN A 76 12.48 -10.57 -2.56
CA GLN A 76 13.34 -10.85 -3.72
C GLN A 76 13.96 -12.25 -3.66
N ALA A 77 14.48 -12.66 -2.50
CA ALA A 77 15.07 -13.97 -2.29
C ALA A 77 14.06 -15.11 -2.50
N LYS A 78 12.78 -14.86 -2.21
CA LYS A 78 11.65 -15.77 -2.43
C LYS A 78 11.03 -15.66 -3.83
N GLY A 79 11.61 -14.83 -4.72
CA GLY A 79 11.22 -14.75 -6.13
C GLY A 79 10.08 -13.79 -6.45
N ALA A 80 9.71 -12.89 -5.54
CA ALA A 80 8.75 -11.83 -5.87
C ALA A 80 9.36 -10.81 -6.83
N GLU A 81 8.55 -10.30 -7.75
CA GLU A 81 8.91 -9.14 -8.57
C GLU A 81 8.82 -7.88 -7.70
N VAL A 82 9.94 -7.16 -7.58
CA VAL A 82 10.04 -5.91 -6.83
C VAL A 82 10.23 -4.74 -7.78
N VAL A 83 9.30 -3.80 -7.78
CA VAL A 83 9.32 -2.61 -8.64
C VAL A 83 9.57 -1.38 -7.77
N VAL A 84 10.79 -0.87 -7.82
CA VAL A 84 11.19 0.37 -7.15
C VAL A 84 10.78 1.56 -8.00
N ILE A 85 9.98 2.48 -7.44
CA ILE A 85 9.56 3.70 -8.12
C ILE A 85 10.52 4.83 -7.73
N ASN A 86 11.46 5.10 -8.62
CA ASN A 86 12.51 6.09 -8.44
C ASN A 86 12.58 7.03 -9.66
N PRO A 87 11.79 8.11 -9.68
CA PRO A 87 11.57 8.93 -10.87
C PRO A 87 12.81 9.58 -11.46
N LYS A 88 13.84 9.80 -10.64
CA LYS A 88 15.08 10.47 -11.04
C LYS A 88 16.29 9.55 -11.03
N ASP A 89 16.07 8.24 -10.89
CA ASP A 89 17.15 7.24 -10.83
C ASP A 89 18.24 7.60 -9.77
N GLU A 90 17.76 8.06 -8.61
CA GLU A 90 18.60 8.53 -7.52
C GLU A 90 19.26 7.35 -6.79
N THR A 91 20.46 7.57 -6.27
CA THR A 91 21.18 6.56 -5.48
C THR A 91 20.86 6.71 -3.99
N PHE A 92 20.19 5.71 -3.41
CA PHE A 92 19.78 5.68 -2.00
C PHE A 92 20.76 4.96 -1.07
N SER A 93 21.81 4.31 -1.59
CA SER A 93 22.80 3.58 -0.80
C SER A 93 23.71 4.51 0.06
N GLN A 94 23.81 5.78 -0.32
CA GLN A 94 24.58 6.79 0.39
C GLN A 94 23.69 8.00 0.66
N GLN A 95 23.09 8.04 1.83
CA GLN A 95 22.23 9.14 2.25
C GLN A 95 22.35 9.37 3.75
N PRO A 96 22.25 10.62 4.22
CA PRO A 96 22.20 10.92 5.66
C PRO A 96 20.81 10.64 6.25
N TYR A 97 19.84 10.28 5.41
CA TYR A 97 18.44 10.04 5.75
C TYR A 97 18.10 8.54 5.69
N HIS A 98 16.96 8.17 6.19
CA HIS A 98 16.41 6.81 6.11
C HIS A 98 15.30 6.73 5.03
N LYS A 99 15.51 7.33 3.87
CA LYS A 99 14.51 7.31 2.80
C LYS A 99 14.55 6.01 2.01
N ILE A 100 13.39 5.45 1.75
CA ILE A 100 13.16 4.30 0.89
C ILE A 100 12.22 4.75 -0.22
N PRO A 101 12.57 4.59 -1.50
CA PRO A 101 11.64 4.88 -2.60
C PRO A 101 10.36 4.07 -2.47
N PRO A 102 9.19 4.60 -2.88
CA PRO A 102 7.97 3.80 -2.96
C PRO A 102 8.21 2.55 -3.79
N THR A 103 7.90 1.39 -3.21
CA THR A 103 8.25 0.10 -3.80
C THR A 103 7.03 -0.80 -3.84
N LEU A 104 6.73 -1.37 -5.01
CA LEU A 104 5.68 -2.36 -5.19
C LEU A 104 6.28 -3.77 -5.14
N VAL A 105 5.63 -4.68 -4.43
CA VAL A 105 5.97 -6.11 -4.42
C VAL A 105 4.83 -6.86 -5.08
N ILE A 106 5.07 -7.44 -6.25
CA ILE A 106 4.04 -8.03 -7.08
C ILE A 106 3.83 -9.50 -6.73
N ASN A 107 2.60 -9.87 -6.43
CA ASN A 107 2.17 -11.23 -6.06
C ASN A 107 3.04 -11.88 -4.98
N PRO A 108 3.30 -11.23 -3.84
CA PRO A 108 3.99 -11.87 -2.75
C PRO A 108 3.17 -13.06 -2.22
N THR A 109 3.88 -14.12 -1.81
CA THR A 109 3.29 -15.24 -1.08
C THR A 109 3.16 -14.90 0.40
N ASP A 110 2.24 -15.54 1.10
CA ASP A 110 1.92 -15.19 2.49
C ASP A 110 3.04 -15.59 3.49
N ASP A 111 4.02 -16.40 3.06
CA ASP A 111 5.23 -16.72 3.83
C ASP A 111 6.34 -15.65 3.71
N MET A 112 6.19 -14.66 2.82
CA MET A 112 7.10 -13.52 2.73
C MET A 112 6.85 -12.56 3.89
N LYS A 113 7.93 -12.06 4.50
CA LYS A 113 7.85 -11.16 5.67
C LYS A 113 6.98 -9.94 5.43
N VAL A 114 6.97 -9.42 4.22
CA VAL A 114 6.17 -8.28 3.80
C VAL A 114 4.65 -8.51 3.92
N MET A 115 4.22 -9.79 4.04
CA MET A 115 2.81 -10.19 4.22
C MET A 115 2.49 -10.67 5.65
N GLN A 116 3.48 -10.74 6.53
CA GLN A 116 3.29 -11.30 7.88
C GLN A 116 3.09 -10.23 8.96
N ASP A 117 3.64 -9.03 8.74
CA ASP A 117 3.55 -7.92 9.68
C ASP A 117 3.01 -6.67 8.99
N GLU A 118 2.44 -5.74 9.77
CA GLU A 118 2.10 -4.40 9.30
C GLU A 118 3.37 -3.71 8.77
N ILE A 119 3.33 -3.24 7.53
CA ILE A 119 4.52 -2.69 6.87
C ILE A 119 4.96 -1.39 7.52
N PHE A 120 4.05 -0.45 7.75
CA PHE A 120 4.34 0.87 8.31
C PHE A 120 5.54 1.53 7.64
N GLY A 121 5.46 1.61 6.30
CA GLY A 121 6.54 2.07 5.43
C GLY A 121 6.09 2.18 3.96
N PRO A 122 6.95 2.68 3.06
CA PRO A 122 6.60 2.99 1.67
C PRO A 122 6.65 1.76 0.73
N ILE A 123 6.34 0.58 1.23
CA ILE A 123 6.29 -0.67 0.46
C ILE A 123 4.82 -1.09 0.33
N LEU A 124 4.39 -1.42 -0.88
CA LEU A 124 3.03 -1.82 -1.19
C LEU A 124 3.00 -3.19 -1.89
N PRO A 125 2.66 -4.26 -1.19
CA PRO A 125 2.31 -5.54 -1.78
C PRO A 125 1.08 -5.44 -2.68
N ILE A 126 1.16 -6.05 -3.85
CA ILE A 126 0.07 -6.15 -4.82
C ILE A 126 -0.30 -7.62 -4.98
N LYS A 127 -1.44 -8.01 -4.44
CA LYS A 127 -2.03 -9.33 -4.68
C LYS A 127 -2.98 -9.27 -5.86
N THR A 128 -2.88 -10.22 -6.77
CA THR A 128 -3.80 -10.26 -7.90
C THR A 128 -4.99 -11.15 -7.61
N TYR A 129 -6.14 -10.83 -8.21
CA TYR A 129 -7.35 -11.62 -8.09
C TYR A 129 -8.06 -11.77 -9.45
N SER A 130 -8.86 -12.81 -9.58
CA SER A 130 -9.69 -13.08 -10.75
C SER A 130 -11.17 -12.75 -10.51
N SER A 131 -11.60 -12.69 -9.25
CA SER A 131 -12.94 -12.28 -8.84
C SER A 131 -12.91 -11.58 -7.48
N SER A 132 -13.84 -10.65 -7.25
CA SER A 132 -14.00 -9.98 -5.95
C SER A 132 -14.24 -10.96 -4.80
N GLN A 133 -14.88 -12.10 -5.06
CA GLN A 133 -15.06 -13.18 -4.09
C GLN A 133 -13.74 -13.76 -3.59
N GLU A 134 -12.73 -13.89 -4.45
CA GLU A 134 -11.39 -14.35 -4.07
C GLU A 134 -10.74 -13.36 -3.08
N ALA A 135 -10.82 -12.05 -3.38
CA ALA A 135 -10.31 -11.01 -2.49
C ALA A 135 -11.04 -10.99 -1.14
N VAL A 136 -12.39 -11.09 -1.14
CA VAL A 136 -13.21 -11.18 0.07
C VAL A 136 -12.83 -12.39 0.91
N SER A 137 -12.65 -13.55 0.28
CA SER A 137 -12.26 -14.78 0.97
C SER A 137 -10.88 -14.65 1.64
N TYR A 138 -9.92 -14.03 0.95
CA TYR A 138 -8.61 -13.76 1.51
C TYR A 138 -8.69 -12.82 2.72
N ILE A 139 -9.38 -11.68 2.61
CA ILE A 139 -9.56 -10.72 3.70
C ILE A 139 -10.16 -11.40 4.94
N ASN A 140 -11.19 -12.23 4.74
CA ASN A 140 -11.88 -12.91 5.83
C ASN A 140 -11.05 -14.05 6.49
N ALA A 141 -10.05 -14.57 5.79
CA ALA A 141 -9.12 -15.56 6.34
C ALA A 141 -8.01 -14.93 7.21
N HIS A 142 -7.90 -13.60 7.22
CA HIS A 142 -6.88 -12.85 7.96
C HIS A 142 -7.51 -11.98 9.07
N PRO A 143 -6.69 -11.44 9.99
CA PRO A 143 -7.15 -10.49 11.00
C PRO A 143 -7.87 -9.30 10.36
N ARG A 144 -8.93 -8.83 11.02
CA ARG A 144 -9.75 -7.71 10.53
C ARG A 144 -8.92 -6.43 10.45
N PRO A 145 -8.89 -5.75 9.27
CA PRO A 145 -8.09 -4.54 9.08
C PRO A 145 -8.75 -3.31 9.74
N LEU A 146 -7.94 -2.33 10.10
CA LEU A 146 -8.43 -1.04 10.57
C LEU A 146 -9.19 -0.28 9.47
N GLY A 147 -8.70 -0.31 8.24
CA GLY A 147 -9.33 0.34 7.09
C GLY A 147 -9.48 -0.57 5.88
N LEU A 148 -10.60 -0.40 5.15
CA LEU A 148 -10.84 -1.04 3.87
C LEU A 148 -11.14 0.04 2.82
N TYR A 149 -10.50 -0.06 1.68
CA TYR A 149 -10.65 0.87 0.55
C TYR A 149 -11.14 0.13 -0.68
N TYR A 150 -12.34 0.49 -1.14
CA TYR A 150 -12.90 -0.08 -2.37
C TYR A 150 -12.78 0.94 -3.52
N PHE A 151 -12.31 0.48 -4.67
CA PHE A 151 -12.22 1.26 -5.89
C PHE A 151 -12.99 0.61 -7.01
N GLY A 152 -14.09 1.19 -7.41
CA GLY A 152 -14.94 0.71 -8.49
C GLY A 152 -16.14 1.61 -8.72
N GLN A 153 -16.87 1.33 -9.78
CA GLN A 153 -18.14 2.00 -10.13
C GLN A 153 -19.33 1.02 -10.12
N ASP A 154 -19.06 -0.28 -10.08
CA ASP A 154 -20.09 -1.30 -9.99
C ASP A 154 -20.66 -1.33 -8.57
N ALA A 155 -21.95 -1.04 -8.46
CA ALA A 155 -22.63 -0.97 -7.18
C ALA A 155 -22.86 -2.36 -6.56
N GLU A 156 -23.11 -3.37 -7.39
CA GLU A 156 -23.34 -4.75 -6.91
C GLU A 156 -22.04 -5.34 -6.37
N GLU A 157 -20.92 -5.16 -7.08
CA GLU A 157 -19.60 -5.60 -6.60
C GLU A 157 -19.19 -4.87 -5.32
N ARG A 158 -19.37 -3.53 -5.29
CA ARG A 158 -19.11 -2.74 -4.08
C ARG A 158 -19.89 -3.26 -2.89
N ASP A 159 -21.18 -3.42 -3.04
CA ASP A 159 -22.09 -3.86 -1.98
C ASP A 159 -21.76 -5.31 -1.56
N HIS A 160 -21.37 -6.15 -2.51
CA HIS A 160 -20.86 -7.50 -2.21
C HIS A 160 -19.63 -7.45 -1.32
N VAL A 161 -18.62 -6.65 -1.67
CA VAL A 161 -17.39 -6.51 -0.87
C VAL A 161 -17.69 -5.95 0.52
N LEU A 162 -18.45 -4.87 0.61
CA LEU A 162 -18.73 -4.18 1.87
C LEU A 162 -19.60 -5.00 2.82
N ASN A 163 -20.56 -5.76 2.30
CA ASN A 163 -21.45 -6.59 3.12
C ASN A 163 -20.82 -7.92 3.55
N ASN A 164 -19.73 -8.35 2.90
CA ASN A 164 -19.07 -9.62 3.19
C ASN A 164 -17.66 -9.47 3.80
N THR A 165 -17.26 -8.27 4.20
CA THR A 165 -16.01 -8.01 4.95
C THR A 165 -16.29 -7.18 6.19
N THR A 166 -15.36 -7.22 7.15
CA THR A 166 -15.43 -6.37 8.35
C THR A 166 -14.11 -5.62 8.52
N SER A 167 -14.19 -4.30 8.69
CA SER A 167 -13.06 -3.42 8.96
C SER A 167 -13.43 -2.35 9.98
N GLY A 168 -12.43 -1.64 10.51
CA GLY A 168 -12.67 -0.52 11.42
C GLY A 168 -13.32 0.68 10.75
N GLY A 169 -13.02 0.92 9.47
CA GLY A 169 -13.64 1.96 8.65
C GLY A 169 -13.52 1.66 7.16
N VAL A 170 -14.33 2.34 6.35
CA VAL A 170 -14.37 2.15 4.90
C VAL A 170 -14.30 3.49 4.17
N THR A 171 -13.53 3.53 3.09
CA THR A 171 -13.59 4.63 2.11
C THR A 171 -13.79 4.07 0.71
N VAL A 172 -14.73 4.64 -0.04
CA VAL A 172 -15.03 4.25 -1.43
C VAL A 172 -14.41 5.25 -2.39
N ASN A 173 -13.62 4.75 -3.34
CA ASN A 173 -12.92 5.52 -4.38
C ASN A 173 -11.89 6.55 -3.85
N ASP A 174 -11.48 6.39 -2.61
CA ASP A 174 -10.39 7.12 -1.97
C ASP A 174 -9.75 6.26 -0.86
N VAL A 175 -8.76 6.81 -0.14
CA VAL A 175 -8.10 6.17 0.99
C VAL A 175 -8.07 7.13 2.19
N ILE A 176 -8.01 6.60 3.42
CA ILE A 176 -7.77 7.35 4.68
C ILE A 176 -8.91 8.30 5.08
N PHE A 177 -9.52 9.03 4.15
CA PHE A 177 -10.37 10.19 4.42
C PHE A 177 -11.65 9.94 5.24
N HIS A 178 -12.03 8.68 5.52
CA HIS A 178 -13.13 8.42 6.45
C HIS A 178 -12.84 8.95 7.87
N VAL A 179 -11.56 8.99 8.29
CA VAL A 179 -11.18 9.52 9.61
C VAL A 179 -11.17 11.04 9.70
N ALA A 180 -11.26 11.74 8.56
CA ALA A 180 -11.43 13.19 8.52
C ALA A 180 -12.89 13.64 8.69
N GLN A 181 -13.83 12.71 8.80
CA GLN A 181 -15.24 12.98 9.02
C GLN A 181 -15.53 13.02 10.53
N GLU A 182 -15.83 14.20 11.05
CA GLU A 182 -16.02 14.41 12.50
C GLU A 182 -17.21 13.60 13.09
N ASP A 183 -18.23 13.35 12.26
CA ASP A 183 -19.43 12.59 12.66
C ASP A 183 -19.26 11.06 12.58
N LEU A 184 -18.14 10.55 12.07
CA LEU A 184 -17.86 9.14 12.00
C LEU A 184 -16.91 8.69 13.13
N PRO A 185 -17.11 7.50 13.71
CA PRO A 185 -16.13 6.95 14.62
C PRO A 185 -14.83 6.67 13.88
N PHE A 186 -13.71 6.81 14.58
CA PHE A 186 -12.40 6.45 14.00
C PHE A 186 -12.37 4.99 13.51
N GLY A 187 -13.04 4.12 14.22
CA GLY A 187 -13.08 2.68 13.96
C GLY A 187 -12.19 1.93 14.95
N GLY A 188 -11.77 0.75 14.53
CA GLY A 188 -11.04 -0.21 15.34
C GLY A 188 -11.84 -1.48 15.52
N VAL A 189 -11.28 -2.63 15.13
CA VAL A 189 -11.96 -3.93 15.19
C VAL A 189 -10.91 -5.05 15.18
N GLY A 190 -11.14 -6.10 15.98
CA GLY A 190 -10.16 -7.19 16.10
C GLY A 190 -8.87 -6.71 16.78
N PRO A 191 -7.69 -6.98 16.18
CA PRO A 191 -6.41 -6.56 16.75
C PRO A 191 -6.08 -5.09 16.51
N SER A 192 -6.88 -4.38 15.76
CA SER A 192 -6.65 -2.94 15.48
C SER A 192 -7.35 -2.01 16.48
#